data_8a569ce714398f1977de9922865a7679
#
_entry.id   8a569ce714398f1977de9922865a7679
#
_cell.length_a   1.000
_cell.length_b   1.000
_cell.length_c   1.000
_cell.angle_alpha   90.00
_cell.angle_beta   90.00
_cell.angle_gamma   90.00
#
_symmetry.space_group_name_H-M   'P 1'
#
loop_
_entity.id
_entity.type
_entity.pdbx_description
1 polymer ?
#
loop_
_entity_poly.entity_id
_entity_poly.type
_entity_poly.pdbx_seq_one_letter_code
_entity_poly.pdbx_strand_id
1 'polypeptide(L)'
;MTDVRVLMFGAHPDDCEFESSGLAALVTRAGGVVRFVSATDGSSGHHEMTGPELVERRRAEARAGAAAVGATVTNLGFTDGWLFPDRALREAVITAIRSFGPHVVVSPRPSDYHPDHRAIATAVQDAGYLLMVPGIAPDVPVPETRPVILHTHDPFTDPRPFRPDVVFDIDAVLERKLDAIMAHESQVREWLPHINGFAAEVPGAEPARTEFLRRREREKINRIAVKFADELRRRHGRVPSAAEAYEISEYGAPADADHVHELLGAFPTRWGTTNP
;
A
#
# COMPACT_ATOMS: atom_id res chain seq x y z
N MET A 1 -17.90 -13.02 11.34
CA MET A 1 -16.55 -12.63 10.87
C MET A 1 -16.76 -12.07 9.47
N THR A 2 -16.50 -10.81 9.28
CA THR A 2 -16.67 -10.16 7.98
C THR A 2 -15.56 -10.65 7.06
N ASP A 3 -15.94 -11.25 5.93
CA ASP A 3 -15.02 -11.74 4.89
C ASP A 3 -14.49 -10.54 4.07
N VAL A 4 -13.87 -9.58 4.76
CA VAL A 4 -13.37 -8.35 4.16
C VAL A 4 -12.19 -8.67 3.25
N ARG A 5 -12.26 -8.19 2.02
CA ARG A 5 -11.25 -8.39 0.97
C ARG A 5 -10.69 -7.03 0.56
N VAL A 6 -9.38 -6.86 0.69
CA VAL A 6 -8.69 -5.62 0.32
C VAL A 6 -7.64 -5.91 -0.75
N LEU A 7 -7.70 -5.19 -1.85
CA LEU A 7 -6.71 -5.24 -2.94
C LEU A 7 -5.90 -3.95 -2.94
N MET A 8 -4.59 -4.06 -2.80
CA MET A 8 -3.69 -2.91 -2.72
C MET A 8 -2.78 -2.89 -3.94
N PHE A 9 -2.82 -1.82 -4.73
CA PHE A 9 -1.97 -1.60 -5.88
C PHE A 9 -0.78 -0.72 -5.52
N GLY A 10 0.41 -1.17 -5.90
CA GLY A 10 1.62 -0.39 -6.00
C GLY A 10 2.14 -0.41 -7.44
N ALA A 11 3.01 0.52 -7.81
CA ALA A 11 3.70 0.49 -9.09
C ALA A 11 4.83 -0.55 -9.06
N HIS A 12 5.59 -0.60 -7.97
CA HIS A 12 6.78 -1.43 -7.82
C HIS A 12 6.60 -2.50 -6.73
N PRO A 13 7.45 -3.56 -6.75
CA PRO A 13 7.45 -4.59 -5.70
C PRO A 13 8.06 -4.08 -4.39
N ASP A 14 7.36 -3.26 -3.63
CA ASP A 14 7.66 -2.73 -2.29
C ASP A 14 6.65 -1.63 -1.89
N ASP A 15 6.01 -0.96 -2.85
CA ASP A 15 5.12 0.18 -2.59
C ASP A 15 4.02 -0.15 -1.58
N CYS A 16 3.38 -1.32 -1.73
CA CYS A 16 2.31 -1.73 -0.82
C CYS A 16 2.81 -1.88 0.62
N GLU A 17 4.03 -2.37 0.79
CA GLU A 17 4.66 -2.56 2.09
C GLU A 17 5.00 -1.21 2.72
N PHE A 18 5.55 -0.28 1.97
CA PHE A 18 5.85 1.06 2.48
C PHE A 18 4.58 1.83 2.84
N GLU A 19 3.58 1.83 1.96
CA GLU A 19 2.45 2.74 2.05
C GLU A 19 1.28 2.20 2.88
N SER A 20 1.00 0.89 2.83
CA SER A 20 -0.28 0.33 3.31
C SER A 20 -0.16 -0.95 4.13
N SER A 21 1.05 -1.44 4.44
CA SER A 21 1.18 -2.72 5.13
C SER A 21 0.72 -2.70 6.58
N GLY A 22 0.61 -1.53 7.20
CA GLY A 22 -0.03 -1.38 8.50
C GLY A 22 -1.53 -1.69 8.44
N LEU A 23 -2.25 -1.09 7.49
CA LEU A 23 -3.65 -1.42 7.23
C LEU A 23 -3.81 -2.91 6.85
N ALA A 24 -2.94 -3.43 5.98
CA ALA A 24 -2.95 -4.84 5.62
C ALA A 24 -2.83 -5.75 6.85
N ALA A 25 -1.90 -5.46 7.76
CA ALA A 25 -1.72 -6.23 8.99
C ALA A 25 -2.92 -6.12 9.95
N LEU A 26 -3.59 -4.97 10.01
CA LEU A 26 -4.82 -4.82 10.79
C LEU A 26 -5.95 -5.69 10.20
N VAL A 27 -6.16 -5.64 8.90
CA VAL A 27 -7.19 -6.40 8.18
C VAL A 27 -6.97 -7.90 8.33
N THR A 28 -5.75 -8.39 8.06
CA THR A 28 -5.43 -9.82 8.18
C THR A 28 -5.53 -10.34 9.61
N ARG A 29 -5.14 -9.54 10.60
CA ARG A 29 -5.30 -9.85 12.02
C ARG A 29 -6.77 -9.97 12.43
N ALA A 30 -7.67 -9.21 11.79
CA ALA A 30 -9.11 -9.29 12.00
C ALA A 30 -9.78 -10.45 11.22
N GLY A 31 -9.01 -11.22 10.45
CA GLY A 31 -9.50 -12.36 9.66
C GLY A 31 -9.91 -12.02 8.23
N GLY A 32 -9.65 -10.79 7.77
CA GLY A 32 -9.83 -10.38 6.37
C GLY A 32 -8.72 -10.89 5.45
N VAL A 33 -8.94 -10.77 4.15
CA VAL A 33 -8.01 -11.21 3.10
C VAL A 33 -7.41 -10.02 2.38
N VAL A 34 -6.09 -9.95 2.30
CA VAL A 34 -5.37 -8.88 1.62
C VAL A 34 -4.51 -9.45 0.50
N ARG A 35 -4.54 -8.76 -0.64
CA ARG A 35 -3.61 -9.01 -1.76
C ARG A 35 -2.93 -7.72 -2.18
N PHE A 36 -1.61 -7.78 -2.28
CA PHE A 36 -0.79 -6.76 -2.92
C PHE A 36 -0.69 -7.03 -4.42
N VAL A 37 -0.68 -5.99 -5.22
CA VAL A 37 -0.50 -6.06 -6.67
C VAL A 37 0.57 -5.05 -7.04
N SER A 38 1.73 -5.53 -7.48
CA SER A 38 2.73 -4.67 -8.12
C SER A 38 2.44 -4.60 -9.61
N ALA A 39 2.38 -3.41 -10.18
CA ALA A 39 2.15 -3.25 -11.61
C ALA A 39 3.39 -3.64 -12.42
N THR A 40 4.58 -3.23 -11.98
CA THR A 40 5.84 -3.47 -12.68
C THR A 40 6.66 -4.61 -12.06
N ASP A 41 7.61 -5.10 -12.84
CA ASP A 41 8.50 -6.20 -12.46
C ASP A 41 9.66 -5.76 -11.54
N GLY A 42 9.89 -4.45 -11.38
CA GLY A 42 10.96 -3.89 -10.56
C GLY A 42 12.36 -4.01 -11.15
N SER A 43 12.48 -4.18 -12.48
CA SER A 43 13.74 -4.49 -13.16
C SER A 43 14.76 -3.36 -13.23
N SER A 44 14.36 -2.12 -12.87
CA SER A 44 15.20 -0.91 -13.03
C SER A 44 15.64 -0.26 -11.72
N GLY A 45 14.99 -0.61 -10.60
CA GLY A 45 15.17 0.07 -9.32
C GLY A 45 16.38 -0.42 -8.51
N HIS A 46 17.60 -0.37 -9.08
CA HIS A 46 18.84 -0.68 -8.36
C HIS A 46 20.06 -0.05 -9.07
N HIS A 47 21.14 0.24 -8.33
CA HIS A 47 22.34 0.91 -8.88
C HIS A 47 23.42 -0.05 -9.41
N GLU A 48 23.37 -1.32 -9.04
CA GLU A 48 24.37 -2.33 -9.44
C GLU A 48 23.75 -3.51 -10.18
N MET A 49 22.49 -3.85 -9.87
CA MET A 49 21.78 -5.02 -10.41
C MET A 49 20.65 -4.57 -11.33
N THR A 50 20.43 -5.25 -12.45
CA THR A 50 19.36 -4.93 -13.40
C THR A 50 18.79 -6.20 -14.05
N GLY A 51 17.63 -6.05 -14.74
CA GLY A 51 17.04 -7.11 -15.56
C GLY A 51 16.55 -8.32 -14.77
N PRO A 52 16.62 -9.54 -15.36
CA PRO A 52 15.98 -10.73 -14.80
C PRO A 52 16.45 -11.13 -13.40
N GLU A 53 17.71 -10.88 -13.06
CA GLU A 53 18.26 -11.19 -11.75
C GLU A 53 17.62 -10.30 -10.67
N LEU A 54 17.51 -9.00 -10.91
CA LEU A 54 16.83 -8.08 -10.02
C LEU A 54 15.35 -8.41 -9.90
N VAL A 55 14.68 -8.74 -11.01
CA VAL A 55 13.26 -9.13 -11.03
C VAL A 55 13.01 -10.32 -10.10
N GLU A 56 13.82 -11.39 -10.20
CA GLU A 56 13.62 -12.57 -9.35
C GLU A 56 13.89 -12.28 -7.88
N ARG A 57 14.93 -11.48 -7.59
CA ARG A 57 15.23 -11.03 -6.24
C ARG A 57 14.07 -10.23 -5.64
N ARG A 58 13.61 -9.18 -6.32
CA ARG A 58 12.50 -8.33 -5.85
C ARG A 58 11.18 -9.10 -5.74
N ARG A 59 10.96 -10.09 -6.61
CA ARG A 59 9.80 -10.99 -6.50
C ARG A 59 9.85 -11.84 -5.23
N ALA A 60 11.01 -12.35 -4.85
CA ALA A 60 11.18 -13.09 -3.59
C ALA A 60 10.99 -12.19 -2.37
N GLU A 61 11.55 -10.98 -2.40
CA GLU A 61 11.39 -9.96 -1.37
C GLU A 61 9.92 -9.55 -1.18
N ALA A 62 9.18 -9.30 -2.26
CA ALA A 62 7.75 -8.96 -2.20
C ALA A 62 6.90 -10.10 -1.61
N ARG A 63 7.22 -11.37 -1.92
CA ARG A 63 6.54 -12.50 -1.26
C ARG A 63 6.81 -12.53 0.25
N ALA A 64 8.04 -12.28 0.66
CA ALA A 64 8.42 -12.24 2.07
C ALA A 64 7.76 -11.05 2.79
N GLY A 65 7.75 -9.86 2.17
CA GLY A 65 7.10 -8.66 2.69
C GLY A 65 5.60 -8.85 2.89
N ALA A 66 4.89 -9.33 1.86
CA ALA A 66 3.48 -9.64 1.95
C ALA A 66 3.17 -10.68 3.04
N ALA A 67 3.96 -11.75 3.13
CA ALA A 67 3.80 -12.80 4.16
C ALA A 67 3.95 -12.25 5.59
N ALA A 68 4.84 -11.30 5.83
CA ALA A 68 5.05 -10.68 7.14
C ALA A 68 3.77 -10.04 7.71
N VAL A 69 2.88 -9.57 6.85
CA VAL A 69 1.58 -8.98 7.23
C VAL A 69 0.39 -9.91 6.95
N GLY A 70 0.63 -11.15 6.52
CA GLY A 70 -0.41 -12.13 6.23
C GLY A 70 -1.15 -11.87 4.90
N ALA A 71 -0.57 -11.08 4.02
CA ALA A 71 -1.07 -10.82 2.67
C ALA A 71 -0.48 -11.81 1.64
N THR A 72 -1.08 -11.82 0.45
CA THR A 72 -0.51 -12.45 -0.75
C THR A 72 -0.08 -11.37 -1.72
N VAL A 73 0.80 -11.69 -2.68
CA VAL A 73 1.25 -10.74 -3.71
C VAL A 73 1.09 -11.31 -5.11
N THR A 74 0.74 -10.44 -6.06
CA THR A 74 0.71 -10.71 -7.50
C THR A 74 1.47 -9.60 -8.22
N ASN A 75 2.17 -9.93 -9.30
CA ASN A 75 2.84 -8.96 -10.16
C ASN A 75 2.19 -8.99 -11.55
N LEU A 76 1.88 -7.81 -12.13
CA LEU A 76 1.27 -7.70 -13.45
C LEU A 76 2.29 -7.81 -14.60
N GLY A 77 3.58 -7.67 -14.31
CA GLY A 77 4.67 -7.92 -15.25
C GLY A 77 4.97 -6.78 -16.24
N PHE A 78 4.49 -5.56 -16.01
CA PHE A 78 4.89 -4.41 -16.81
C PHE A 78 6.34 -4.02 -16.50
N THR A 79 7.00 -3.37 -17.48
CA THR A 79 8.39 -2.94 -17.34
C THR A 79 8.51 -1.75 -16.38
N ASP A 80 9.39 -1.88 -15.40
CA ASP A 80 9.70 -0.85 -14.40
C ASP A 80 10.28 0.43 -15.04
N GLY A 81 9.73 1.59 -14.65
CA GLY A 81 10.08 2.92 -15.18
C GLY A 81 9.33 3.30 -16.46
N TRP A 82 8.56 2.37 -17.04
CA TRP A 82 7.88 2.55 -18.34
C TRP A 82 6.39 2.23 -18.29
N LEU A 83 5.77 2.46 -17.15
CA LEU A 83 4.33 2.22 -16.99
C LEU A 83 3.53 3.39 -17.54
N PHE A 84 2.60 3.11 -18.45
CA PHE A 84 1.68 4.10 -19.02
C PHE A 84 0.23 3.72 -18.70
N PRO A 85 -0.67 4.70 -18.44
CA PRO A 85 -2.09 4.44 -18.19
C PRO A 85 -2.84 4.15 -19.51
N ASP A 86 -2.37 3.16 -20.24
CA ASP A 86 -2.90 2.72 -21.53
C ASP A 86 -4.00 1.65 -21.37
N ARG A 87 -4.44 1.10 -22.50
CA ARG A 87 -5.45 0.05 -22.54
C ARG A 87 -4.99 -1.22 -21.81
N ALA A 88 -3.73 -1.62 -21.99
CA ALA A 88 -3.22 -2.87 -21.46
C ALA A 88 -3.18 -2.82 -19.92
N LEU A 89 -2.67 -1.73 -19.35
CA LEU A 89 -2.65 -1.53 -17.90
C LEU A 89 -4.08 -1.46 -17.33
N ARG A 90 -4.97 -0.73 -17.96
CA ARG A 90 -6.37 -0.62 -17.51
C ARG A 90 -7.08 -1.98 -17.53
N GLU A 91 -6.90 -2.78 -18.57
CA GLU A 91 -7.47 -4.11 -18.68
C GLU A 91 -6.92 -5.06 -17.61
N ALA A 92 -5.62 -5.00 -17.34
CA ALA A 92 -4.98 -5.78 -16.27
C ALA A 92 -5.51 -5.39 -14.88
N VAL A 93 -5.68 -4.09 -14.60
CA VAL A 93 -6.26 -3.58 -13.34
C VAL A 93 -7.71 -4.05 -13.18
N ILE A 94 -8.55 -3.90 -14.20
CA ILE A 94 -9.94 -4.37 -14.19
C ILE A 94 -10.02 -5.87 -13.92
N THR A 95 -9.19 -6.64 -14.61
CA THR A 95 -9.11 -8.09 -14.44
C THR A 95 -8.70 -8.47 -13.01
N ALA A 96 -7.68 -7.80 -12.45
CA ALA A 96 -7.22 -8.03 -11.08
C ALA A 96 -8.32 -7.72 -10.05
N ILE A 97 -9.03 -6.59 -10.19
CA ILE A 97 -10.11 -6.19 -9.29
C ILE A 97 -11.29 -7.18 -9.39
N ARG A 98 -11.76 -7.48 -10.61
CA ARG A 98 -12.89 -8.39 -10.80
C ARG A 98 -12.57 -9.81 -10.29
N SER A 99 -11.39 -10.34 -10.62
CA SER A 99 -11.00 -11.70 -10.20
C SER A 99 -10.83 -11.84 -8.70
N PHE A 100 -10.41 -10.79 -8.01
CA PHE A 100 -10.25 -10.81 -6.57
C PHE A 100 -11.55 -10.50 -5.82
N GLY A 101 -12.42 -9.64 -6.37
CA GLY A 101 -13.67 -9.22 -5.75
C GLY A 101 -13.46 -8.44 -4.44
N PRO A 102 -12.68 -7.35 -4.43
CA PRO A 102 -12.41 -6.60 -3.21
C PRO A 102 -13.60 -5.74 -2.79
N HIS A 103 -13.74 -5.52 -1.48
CA HIS A 103 -14.61 -4.49 -0.91
C HIS A 103 -13.92 -3.12 -0.94
N VAL A 104 -12.59 -3.12 -0.77
CA VAL A 104 -11.74 -1.93 -0.80
C VAL A 104 -10.56 -2.14 -1.74
N VAL A 105 -10.30 -1.17 -2.57
CA VAL A 105 -9.08 -1.03 -3.38
C VAL A 105 -8.25 0.10 -2.80
N VAL A 106 -6.96 -0.11 -2.60
CA VAL A 106 -5.99 0.92 -2.21
C VAL A 106 -5.03 1.14 -3.38
N SER A 107 -4.68 2.38 -3.67
CA SER A 107 -3.70 2.73 -4.71
C SER A 107 -2.97 4.03 -4.38
N PRO A 108 -1.84 4.34 -5.02
CA PRO A 108 -1.24 5.67 -4.98
C PRO A 108 -2.23 6.74 -5.44
N ARG A 109 -1.91 8.02 -5.17
CA ARG A 109 -2.61 9.15 -5.79
C ARG A 109 -2.13 9.38 -7.22
N PRO A 110 -2.97 9.98 -8.11
CA PRO A 110 -2.51 10.47 -9.43
C PRO A 110 -1.48 11.60 -9.34
N SER A 111 -1.31 12.19 -8.16
CA SER A 111 -0.30 13.20 -7.85
C SER A 111 0.80 12.57 -7.02
N ASP A 112 1.91 12.21 -7.66
CA ASP A 112 3.03 11.52 -7.03
C ASP A 112 4.33 11.88 -7.78
N TYR A 113 5.49 11.68 -7.13
CA TYR A 113 6.78 11.97 -7.75
C TYR A 113 7.10 11.01 -8.90
N HIS A 114 6.70 9.73 -8.78
CA HIS A 114 7.06 8.70 -9.74
C HIS A 114 6.02 8.59 -10.87
N PRO A 115 6.43 8.56 -12.15
CA PRO A 115 5.51 8.41 -13.27
C PRO A 115 4.71 7.11 -13.20
N ASP A 116 5.30 6.00 -12.78
CA ASP A 116 4.63 4.70 -12.66
C ASP A 116 3.57 4.71 -11.55
N HIS A 117 3.82 5.41 -10.43
CA HIS A 117 2.80 5.61 -9.38
C HIS A 117 1.58 6.34 -9.93
N ARG A 118 1.81 7.43 -10.71
CA ARG A 118 0.71 8.16 -11.35
C ARG A 118 -0.03 7.32 -12.38
N ALA A 119 0.70 6.46 -13.12
CA ALA A 119 0.11 5.59 -14.14
C ALA A 119 -0.83 4.54 -13.54
N ILE A 120 -0.38 3.82 -12.50
CA ILE A 120 -1.24 2.82 -11.84
C ILE A 120 -2.43 3.48 -11.13
N ALA A 121 -2.22 4.63 -10.48
CA ALA A 121 -3.30 5.38 -9.84
C ALA A 121 -4.37 5.82 -10.85
N THR A 122 -3.95 6.34 -12.01
CA THR A 122 -4.84 6.71 -13.12
C THR A 122 -5.61 5.49 -13.64
N ALA A 123 -4.93 4.36 -13.83
CA ALA A 123 -5.57 3.13 -14.31
C ALA A 123 -6.62 2.60 -13.32
N VAL A 124 -6.37 2.71 -12.01
CA VAL A 124 -7.33 2.34 -10.96
C VAL A 124 -8.55 3.27 -10.99
N GLN A 125 -8.36 4.58 -11.13
CA GLN A 125 -9.46 5.53 -11.27
C GLN A 125 -10.29 5.26 -12.52
N ASP A 126 -9.63 5.07 -13.66
CA ASP A 126 -10.29 4.74 -14.93
C ASP A 126 -11.09 3.43 -14.85
N ALA A 127 -10.61 2.47 -14.06
CA ALA A 127 -11.33 1.21 -13.85
C ALA A 127 -12.65 1.42 -13.11
N GLY A 128 -12.77 2.40 -12.22
CA GLY A 128 -13.89 2.57 -11.30
C GLY A 128 -15.28 2.43 -11.93
N TYR A 129 -15.53 3.12 -13.06
CA TYR A 129 -16.76 2.96 -13.83
C TYR A 129 -16.77 1.67 -14.67
N LEU A 130 -15.64 1.36 -15.32
CA LEU A 130 -15.53 0.26 -16.29
C LEU A 130 -15.65 -1.13 -15.66
N LEU A 131 -15.45 -1.24 -14.36
CA LEU A 131 -15.70 -2.48 -13.60
C LEU A 131 -17.12 -3.01 -13.81
N MET A 132 -18.09 -2.12 -14.03
CA MET A 132 -19.50 -2.46 -14.19
C MET A 132 -19.92 -2.69 -15.64
N VAL A 133 -19.01 -2.58 -16.61
CA VAL A 133 -19.31 -2.67 -18.05
C VAL A 133 -19.02 -4.09 -18.58
N PRO A 134 -20.04 -4.91 -18.92
CA PRO A 134 -19.82 -6.31 -19.30
C PRO A 134 -18.94 -6.52 -20.54
N GLY A 135 -18.95 -5.57 -21.49
CA GLY A 135 -18.13 -5.62 -22.71
C GLY A 135 -16.64 -5.32 -22.51
N ILE A 136 -16.23 -4.93 -21.28
CA ILE A 136 -14.82 -4.71 -20.91
C ILE A 136 -14.34 -5.92 -20.14
N ALA A 137 -13.19 -6.47 -20.51
CA ALA A 137 -12.63 -7.70 -19.92
C ALA A 137 -13.71 -8.81 -19.77
N PRO A 138 -14.34 -9.27 -20.87
CA PRO A 138 -15.53 -10.12 -20.84
C PRO A 138 -15.27 -11.50 -20.24
N ASP A 139 -14.01 -11.92 -20.16
CA ASP A 139 -13.61 -13.21 -19.59
C ASP A 139 -13.70 -13.26 -18.05
N VAL A 140 -13.92 -12.10 -17.42
CA VAL A 140 -14.03 -11.99 -15.96
C VAL A 140 -15.39 -11.38 -15.57
N PRO A 141 -16.16 -12.03 -14.69
CA PRO A 141 -17.49 -11.57 -14.31
C PRO A 141 -17.50 -10.15 -13.76
N VAL A 142 -18.55 -9.40 -14.10
CA VAL A 142 -18.81 -8.08 -13.51
C VAL A 142 -19.16 -8.28 -12.03
N PRO A 143 -18.58 -7.48 -11.10
CA PRO A 143 -18.93 -7.57 -9.68
C PRO A 143 -20.35 -7.06 -9.41
N GLU A 144 -20.95 -7.49 -8.31
CA GLU A 144 -22.28 -7.00 -7.90
C GLU A 144 -22.24 -5.52 -7.52
N THR A 145 -21.15 -5.10 -6.89
CA THR A 145 -20.93 -3.72 -6.43
C THR A 145 -19.51 -3.25 -6.76
N ARG A 146 -19.36 -1.94 -6.92
CA ARG A 146 -18.04 -1.34 -7.03
C ARG A 146 -17.34 -1.35 -5.66
N PRO A 147 -16.02 -1.55 -5.60
CA PRO A 147 -15.27 -1.36 -4.37
C PRO A 147 -15.17 0.13 -3.99
N VAL A 148 -14.99 0.41 -2.71
CA VAL A 148 -14.48 1.70 -2.26
C VAL A 148 -13.02 1.82 -2.71
N ILE A 149 -12.61 2.98 -3.23
CA ILE A 149 -11.21 3.24 -3.62
C ILE A 149 -10.60 4.23 -2.64
N LEU A 150 -9.46 3.87 -2.09
CA LEU A 150 -8.65 4.70 -1.19
C LEU A 150 -7.31 5.02 -1.85
N HIS A 151 -6.85 6.27 -1.71
CA HIS A 151 -5.52 6.66 -2.13
C HIS A 151 -4.60 6.82 -0.92
N THR A 152 -3.38 6.29 -1.03
CA THR A 152 -2.34 6.41 0.00
C THR A 152 -1.85 7.85 0.16
N HIS A 153 -1.28 8.16 1.31
CA HIS A 153 -0.69 9.46 1.59
C HIS A 153 0.58 9.68 0.76
N ASP A 154 0.69 10.88 0.19
CA ASP A 154 1.92 11.42 -0.40
C ASP A 154 2.10 12.90 0.01
N PRO A 155 3.30 13.47 -0.11
CA PRO A 155 3.58 14.87 0.25
C PRO A 155 3.24 15.88 -0.84
N PHE A 156 2.82 15.46 -2.04
CA PHE A 156 2.60 16.34 -3.18
C PHE A 156 1.37 17.24 -2.99
N THR A 157 1.50 18.48 -3.44
CA THR A 157 0.46 19.51 -3.32
C THR A 157 -0.14 19.94 -4.65
N ASP A 158 0.37 19.45 -5.78
CA ASP A 158 -0.17 19.69 -7.12
C ASP A 158 -1.06 18.49 -7.54
N PRO A 159 -2.28 18.71 -8.02
CA PRO A 159 -3.04 19.96 -8.10
C PRO A 159 -3.63 20.43 -6.76
N ARG A 160 -3.59 19.61 -5.72
CA ARG A 160 -4.06 19.93 -4.37
C ARG A 160 -3.32 19.09 -3.31
N PRO A 161 -3.22 19.58 -2.08
CA PRO A 161 -2.67 18.79 -0.98
C PRO A 161 -3.50 17.52 -0.71
N PHE A 162 -2.84 16.53 -0.10
CA PHE A 162 -3.50 15.33 0.43
C PHE A 162 -4.55 15.70 1.49
N ARG A 163 -5.71 15.05 1.41
CA ARG A 163 -6.82 15.18 2.36
C ARG A 163 -6.93 13.90 3.20
N PRO A 164 -6.70 13.96 4.53
CA PRO A 164 -6.75 12.79 5.40
C PRO A 164 -8.22 12.42 5.72
N ASP A 165 -8.94 11.85 4.76
CA ASP A 165 -10.34 11.46 4.97
C ASP A 165 -10.46 10.32 5.99
N VAL A 166 -9.51 9.37 5.96
CA VAL A 166 -9.47 8.22 6.85
C VAL A 166 -8.07 8.08 7.44
N VAL A 167 -8.00 7.88 8.75
CA VAL A 167 -6.74 7.66 9.47
C VAL A 167 -6.83 6.40 10.33
N PHE A 168 -5.77 5.60 10.32
CA PHE A 168 -5.68 4.37 11.11
C PHE A 168 -4.53 4.44 12.10
N ASP A 169 -4.83 4.08 13.35
CA ASP A 169 -3.83 3.79 14.38
C ASP A 169 -3.24 2.42 14.10
N ILE A 170 -1.95 2.36 13.78
CA ILE A 170 -1.25 1.13 13.46
C ILE A 170 -0.21 0.72 14.52
N ASP A 171 -0.22 1.33 15.72
CA ASP A 171 0.72 1.00 16.79
C ASP A 171 0.79 -0.50 17.07
N ALA A 172 -0.37 -1.16 17.11
CA ALA A 172 -0.48 -2.59 17.43
C ALA A 172 0.12 -3.54 16.37
N VAL A 173 0.45 -3.02 15.19
CA VAL A 173 0.98 -3.80 14.05
C VAL A 173 2.25 -3.17 13.45
N LEU A 174 2.80 -2.14 14.10
CA LEU A 174 3.97 -1.41 13.60
C LEU A 174 5.17 -2.32 13.35
N GLU A 175 5.44 -3.28 14.24
CA GLU A 175 6.57 -4.20 14.04
C GLU A 175 6.35 -5.08 12.80
N ARG A 176 5.13 -5.55 12.55
CA ARG A 176 4.81 -6.31 11.32
C ARG A 176 4.99 -5.47 10.06
N LYS A 177 4.59 -4.19 10.09
CA LYS A 177 4.86 -3.25 8.99
C LYS A 177 6.35 -3.08 8.75
N LEU A 178 7.12 -2.91 9.82
CA LEU A 178 8.58 -2.80 9.71
C LEU A 178 9.22 -4.08 9.18
N ASP A 179 8.75 -5.26 9.59
CA ASP A 179 9.22 -6.54 9.06
C ASP A 179 8.92 -6.67 7.56
N ALA A 180 7.73 -6.26 7.13
CA ALA A 180 7.35 -6.26 5.71
C ALA A 180 8.27 -5.34 4.88
N ILE A 181 8.53 -4.12 5.35
CA ILE A 181 9.45 -3.18 4.69
C ILE A 181 10.87 -3.75 4.64
N MET A 182 11.37 -4.28 5.76
CA MET A 182 12.74 -4.81 5.85
C MET A 182 12.98 -6.07 5.01
N ALA A 183 11.93 -6.76 4.58
CA ALA A 183 12.02 -7.89 3.65
C ALA A 183 12.52 -7.49 2.26
N HIS A 184 12.38 -6.22 1.87
CA HIS A 184 12.87 -5.67 0.62
C HIS A 184 14.34 -5.24 0.73
N GLU A 185 15.23 -6.22 0.92
CA GLU A 185 16.66 -5.97 1.19
C GLU A 185 17.33 -5.18 0.07
N SER A 186 17.07 -5.51 -1.20
CA SER A 186 17.61 -4.78 -2.35
C SER A 186 17.27 -3.29 -2.30
N GLN A 187 16.12 -2.96 -1.72
CA GLN A 187 15.66 -1.57 -1.62
C GLN A 187 16.14 -0.91 -0.33
N VAL A 188 15.79 -1.48 0.82
CA VAL A 188 16.04 -0.85 2.12
C VAL A 188 17.53 -0.79 2.46
N ARG A 189 18.30 -1.82 2.10
CA ARG A 189 19.72 -1.93 2.46
C ARG A 189 20.67 -1.40 1.41
N GLU A 190 20.25 -1.34 0.14
CA GLU A 190 21.13 -1.06 -1.00
C GLU A 190 20.65 0.17 -1.78
N TRP A 191 19.51 0.09 -2.48
CA TRP A 191 19.06 1.15 -3.38
C TRP A 191 18.66 2.44 -2.68
N LEU A 192 17.79 2.39 -1.67
CA LEU A 192 17.31 3.60 -0.98
C LEU A 192 18.43 4.37 -0.26
N PRO A 193 19.38 3.72 0.43
CA PRO A 193 20.57 4.41 0.94
C PRO A 193 21.39 5.10 -0.15
N HIS A 194 21.56 4.44 -1.31
CA HIS A 194 22.32 4.98 -2.44
C HIS A 194 21.63 6.21 -3.04
N ILE A 195 20.37 6.05 -3.49
CA ILE A 195 19.65 7.12 -4.20
C ILE A 195 19.34 8.33 -3.32
N ASN A 196 19.16 8.13 -2.03
CA ASN A 196 18.88 9.20 -1.07
C ASN A 196 20.14 9.75 -0.39
N GLY A 197 21.35 9.31 -0.78
CA GLY A 197 22.62 9.87 -0.38
C GLY A 197 23.04 9.63 1.07
N PHE A 198 22.48 8.60 1.75
CA PHE A 198 22.84 8.27 3.13
C PHE A 198 23.55 6.91 3.28
N ALA A 199 24.04 6.31 2.18
CA ALA A 199 24.70 5.01 2.23
C ALA A 199 25.91 4.99 3.18
N ALA A 200 26.65 6.09 3.28
CA ALA A 200 27.81 6.23 4.18
C ALA A 200 27.41 6.28 5.67
N GLU A 201 26.16 6.57 6.00
CA GLU A 201 25.65 6.59 7.37
C GLU A 201 25.24 5.19 7.87
N VAL A 202 25.00 4.25 6.94
CA VAL A 202 24.53 2.91 7.27
C VAL A 202 25.66 2.10 7.92
N PRO A 203 25.46 1.57 9.15
CA PRO A 203 26.49 0.76 9.80
C PRO A 203 26.91 -0.45 8.96
N GLY A 204 28.21 -0.74 8.94
CA GLY A 204 28.76 -1.85 8.16
C GLY A 204 28.38 -3.25 8.65
N ALA A 205 28.04 -3.40 9.95
CA ALA A 205 27.83 -4.69 10.58
C ALA A 205 26.45 -4.82 11.24
N GLU A 206 25.93 -6.06 11.27
CA GLU A 206 24.74 -6.41 12.06
C GLU A 206 25.11 -6.51 13.57
N PRO A 207 24.16 -6.25 14.49
CA PRO A 207 22.76 -5.85 14.24
C PRO A 207 22.56 -4.35 14.04
N ALA A 208 23.62 -3.55 14.16
CA ALA A 208 23.53 -2.08 14.11
C ALA A 208 22.95 -1.57 12.77
N ARG A 209 23.24 -2.26 11.66
CA ARG A 209 22.69 -1.97 10.34
C ARG A 209 21.16 -2.08 10.34
N THR A 210 20.64 -3.22 10.75
CA THR A 210 19.19 -3.47 10.81
C THR A 210 18.51 -2.48 11.74
N GLU A 211 19.06 -2.19 12.92
CA GLU A 211 18.51 -1.24 13.87
C GLU A 211 18.45 0.18 13.31
N PHE A 212 19.52 0.62 12.64
CA PHE A 212 19.58 1.92 11.97
C PHE A 212 18.48 2.08 10.91
N LEU A 213 18.31 1.09 10.03
CA LEU A 213 17.33 1.13 8.95
C LEU A 213 15.90 1.06 9.50
N ARG A 214 15.61 0.15 10.44
CA ARG A 214 14.29 0.09 11.10
C ARG A 214 13.92 1.39 11.81
N ARG A 215 14.88 2.03 12.47
CA ARG A 215 14.65 3.32 13.13
C ARG A 215 14.27 4.40 12.10
N ARG A 216 14.97 4.49 10.97
CA ARG A 216 14.65 5.45 9.89
C ARG A 216 13.24 5.24 9.35
N GLU A 217 12.85 4.01 9.09
CA GLU A 217 11.50 3.71 8.60
C GLU A 217 10.44 4.01 9.67
N ARG A 218 10.68 3.66 10.92
CA ARG A 218 9.82 4.03 12.04
C ARG A 218 9.63 5.55 12.15
N GLU A 219 10.68 6.33 11.99
CA GLU A 219 10.62 7.79 12.02
C GLU A 219 9.77 8.36 10.87
N LYS A 220 9.81 7.75 9.67
CA LYS A 220 8.93 8.14 8.56
C LYS A 220 7.46 7.88 8.91
N ILE A 221 7.15 6.71 9.45
CA ILE A 221 5.80 6.32 9.85
C ILE A 221 5.29 7.24 10.99
N ASN A 222 6.13 7.54 11.98
CA ASN A 222 5.78 8.43 13.08
C ASN A 222 5.45 9.86 12.61
N ARG A 223 6.13 10.34 11.54
CA ARG A 223 5.80 11.66 10.96
C ARG A 223 4.38 11.73 10.41
N ILE A 224 3.82 10.63 9.91
CA ILE A 224 2.41 10.58 9.49
C ILE A 224 1.48 10.78 10.70
N ALA A 225 1.76 10.10 11.82
CA ALA A 225 0.97 10.27 13.04
C ALA A 225 1.04 11.71 13.60
N VAL A 226 2.21 12.33 13.54
CA VAL A 226 2.37 13.74 13.95
C VAL A 226 1.63 14.68 12.99
N LYS A 227 1.76 14.45 11.68
CA LYS A 227 1.12 15.28 10.64
C LYS A 227 -0.40 15.30 10.78
N PHE A 228 -1.01 14.17 11.11
CA PHE A 228 -2.47 14.00 11.20
C PHE A 228 -2.95 13.81 12.65
N ALA A 229 -2.25 14.43 13.61
CA ALA A 229 -2.52 14.26 15.04
C ALA A 229 -3.96 14.66 15.45
N ASP A 230 -4.52 15.69 14.82
CA ASP A 230 -5.87 16.16 15.13
C ASP A 230 -6.95 15.20 14.62
N GLU A 231 -6.78 14.65 13.40
CA GLU A 231 -7.64 13.62 12.84
C GLU A 231 -7.60 12.36 13.71
N LEU A 232 -6.41 11.91 14.06
CA LEU A 232 -6.18 10.73 14.91
C LEU A 232 -6.80 10.92 16.31
N ARG A 233 -6.64 12.11 16.92
CA ARG A 233 -7.25 12.42 18.21
C ARG A 233 -8.77 12.41 18.14
N ARG A 234 -9.35 13.00 17.08
CA ARG A 234 -10.81 12.98 16.88
C ARG A 234 -11.34 11.55 16.71
N ARG A 235 -10.64 10.72 15.97
CA ARG A 235 -11.10 9.36 15.64
C ARG A 235 -10.83 8.36 16.77
N HIS A 236 -9.62 8.37 17.32
CA HIS A 236 -9.15 7.35 18.26
C HIS A 236 -9.08 7.82 19.73
N GLY A 237 -9.39 9.11 20.01
CA GLY A 237 -9.29 9.69 21.35
C GLY A 237 -7.85 9.89 21.83
N ARG A 238 -6.84 9.56 21.02
CA ARG A 238 -5.41 9.71 21.28
C ARG A 238 -4.65 9.98 19.99
N VAL A 239 -3.39 10.38 20.11
CA VAL A 239 -2.44 10.39 19.01
C VAL A 239 -1.53 9.17 19.18
N PRO A 240 -1.59 8.18 18.27
CA PRO A 240 -0.70 7.03 18.30
C PRO A 240 0.72 7.43 17.88
N SER A 241 1.70 6.54 18.10
CA SER A 241 3.07 6.73 17.62
C SER A 241 3.21 6.43 16.13
N ALA A 242 2.33 5.62 15.57
CA ALA A 242 2.35 5.20 14.17
C ALA A 242 0.94 5.25 13.56
N ALA A 243 0.85 5.78 12.35
CA ALA A 243 -0.42 5.90 11.64
C ALA A 243 -0.24 5.73 10.12
N GLU A 244 -1.34 5.37 9.47
CA GLU A 244 -1.52 5.48 8.04
C GLU A 244 -2.75 6.34 7.74
N ALA A 245 -2.70 7.09 6.64
CA ALA A 245 -3.77 8.00 6.24
C ALA A 245 -4.13 7.78 4.77
N TYR A 246 -5.42 7.94 4.45
CA TYR A 246 -5.96 7.70 3.13
C TYR A 246 -6.95 8.78 2.72
N GLU A 247 -7.01 9.07 1.42
CA GLU A 247 -8.09 9.81 0.79
C GLU A 247 -9.14 8.85 0.23
N ILE A 248 -10.42 9.20 0.36
CA ILE A 248 -11.50 8.48 -0.31
C ILE A 248 -11.65 9.03 -1.72
N SER A 249 -11.55 8.14 -2.71
CA SER A 249 -11.69 8.48 -4.12
C SER A 249 -13.15 8.50 -4.55
N GLU A 250 -13.55 9.53 -5.28
CA GLU A 250 -14.89 9.64 -5.89
C GLU A 250 -15.13 8.66 -7.04
N TYR A 251 -14.08 8.00 -7.55
CA TYR A 251 -14.17 7.02 -8.65
C TYR A 251 -14.64 5.64 -8.19
N GLY A 252 -14.59 5.34 -6.87
CA GLY A 252 -15.08 4.10 -6.28
C GLY A 252 -16.59 4.12 -5.96
N ALA A 253 -17.01 3.20 -5.11
CA ALA A 253 -18.31 3.27 -4.46
C ALA A 253 -18.34 4.49 -3.52
N PRO A 254 -19.49 5.19 -3.41
CA PRO A 254 -19.63 6.27 -2.45
C PRO A 254 -19.37 5.78 -1.02
N ALA A 255 -18.52 6.49 -0.29
CA ALA A 255 -18.21 6.19 1.09
C ALA A 255 -17.81 7.47 1.85
N ASP A 256 -17.94 7.43 3.16
CA ASP A 256 -17.35 8.37 4.09
C ASP A 256 -16.38 7.64 5.04
N ALA A 257 -15.74 8.37 5.92
CA ALA A 257 -14.77 7.81 6.85
C ALA A 257 -15.38 6.75 7.79
N ASP A 258 -16.61 6.96 8.25
CA ASP A 258 -17.30 6.03 9.15
C ASP A 258 -17.62 4.73 8.43
N HIS A 259 -18.12 4.81 7.19
CA HIS A 259 -18.37 3.65 6.35
C HIS A 259 -17.09 2.84 6.07
N VAL A 260 -15.97 3.50 5.77
CA VAL A 260 -14.67 2.83 5.54
C VAL A 260 -14.19 2.10 6.80
N HIS A 261 -14.29 2.75 7.96
CA HIS A 261 -13.93 2.11 9.23
C HIS A 261 -14.83 0.93 9.59
N GLU A 262 -16.13 1.05 9.34
CA GLU A 262 -17.10 -0.04 9.54
C GLU A 262 -16.82 -1.21 8.58
N LEU A 263 -16.60 -0.91 7.31
CA LEU A 263 -16.32 -1.90 6.26
C LEU A 263 -15.05 -2.71 6.54
N LEU A 264 -13.98 -2.05 6.96
CA LEU A 264 -12.70 -2.70 7.26
C LEU A 264 -12.71 -3.52 8.57
N GLY A 265 -13.88 -3.57 9.20
CA GLY A 265 -14.11 -4.25 10.47
C GLY A 265 -13.76 -3.30 11.61
N ALA A 266 -14.71 -3.05 12.51
CA ALA A 266 -14.49 -2.23 13.68
C ALA A 266 -13.25 -2.73 14.43
N PHE A 267 -12.09 -2.14 14.09
CA PHE A 267 -10.94 -2.25 14.96
C PHE A 267 -11.39 -1.59 16.27
N PRO A 268 -11.48 -2.32 17.39
CA PRO A 268 -12.08 -1.78 18.59
C PRO A 268 -11.34 -0.50 18.96
N THR A 269 -12.05 0.61 18.95
CA THR A 269 -11.55 1.92 19.39
C THR A 269 -11.21 1.92 20.89
N ARG A 270 -11.44 0.80 21.56
CA ARG A 270 -11.05 0.56 22.97
C ARG A 270 -10.47 -0.86 23.05
N TRP A 271 -9.18 -0.95 23.14
CA TRP A 271 -8.55 -2.08 23.80
C TRP A 271 -8.91 -1.94 25.29
N GLY A 272 -10.07 -2.48 25.64
CA GLY A 272 -10.41 -2.67 27.03
C GLY A 272 -9.33 -3.53 27.65
N THR A 273 -8.71 -3.04 28.69
CA THR A 273 -7.99 -3.81 29.66
C THR A 273 -8.92 -4.87 30.23
N THR A 274 -9.01 -6.03 29.59
CA THR A 274 -9.42 -7.23 30.27
C THR A 274 -8.17 -7.78 30.92
N ASN A 275 -7.91 -7.29 32.13
CA ASN A 275 -7.11 -8.04 33.06
C ASN A 275 -7.88 -9.31 33.43
N PRO A 276 -7.18 -10.46 33.58
CA PRO A 276 -7.76 -11.75 33.90
C PRO A 276 -8.44 -11.77 35.26
#